data_2bf7d7434f2dab112efae5a8121fad49
#
_entry.id   2bf7d7434f2dab112efae5a8121fad49
#
_cell.length_a   1.000
_cell.length_b   1.000
_cell.length_c   1.000
_cell.angle_alpha   90.00
_cell.angle_beta   90.00
_cell.angle_gamma   90.00
#
_symmetry.space_group_name_H-M   'P 1'
#
loop_
_entity.id
_entity.type
_entity.pdbx_description
1 polymer ?
#
loop_
_entity_poly.entity_id
_entity_poly.type
_entity_poly.pdbx_seq_one_letter_code
_entity_poly.pdbx_strand_id
1 'polypeptide(L)'
;MTDLAATRDLFQIPDGVVYLDGNSLGPLPRATPKRLARTLDEEWGQQLVGAWNAADWMGLPEKLGDRIGRLLNAPRGQVVVGDTLSIKVHQALAAALEASDRKIILTDHGNFPSDVY
;
A
#
# COMPACT_ATOMS: atom_id res chain seq x y z
N MET A 1 -18.86 17.06 8.24
CA MET A 1 -18.18 17.11 6.93
C MET A 1 -16.70 17.31 7.21
N THR A 2 -15.84 16.43 6.67
CA THR A 2 -14.39 16.59 6.79
C THR A 2 -13.98 17.81 5.96
N ASP A 3 -13.27 18.75 6.56
CA ASP A 3 -12.70 19.89 5.83
C ASP A 3 -11.56 19.38 4.96
N LEU A 4 -11.83 19.21 3.67
CA LEU A 4 -10.83 18.74 2.69
C LEU A 4 -9.70 19.76 2.48
N ALA A 5 -9.95 21.04 2.69
CA ALA A 5 -8.91 22.06 2.59
C ALA A 5 -7.86 21.88 3.69
N ALA A 6 -8.28 21.60 4.93
CA ALA A 6 -7.36 21.29 6.02
C ALA A 6 -6.56 20.00 5.80
N THR A 7 -7.06 19.08 4.97
CA THR A 7 -6.34 17.83 4.67
C THR A 7 -5.06 18.08 3.86
N ARG A 8 -5.02 19.15 3.05
CA ARG A 8 -3.81 19.52 2.28
C ARG A 8 -2.60 19.74 3.19
N ASP A 9 -2.80 20.30 4.37
CA ASP A 9 -1.72 20.62 5.31
C ASP A 9 -1.06 19.38 5.92
N LEU A 10 -1.68 18.21 5.78
CA LEU A 10 -1.11 16.94 6.18
C LEU A 10 0.01 16.46 5.22
N PHE A 11 0.11 17.06 4.04
CA PHE A 11 1.04 16.63 3.01
C PHE A 11 2.08 17.72 2.71
N GLN A 12 3.23 17.28 2.22
CA GLN A 12 4.28 18.17 1.71
C GLN A 12 4.08 18.35 0.21
N ILE A 13 3.47 19.47 -0.16
CA ILE A 13 3.25 19.85 -1.56
C ILE A 13 3.95 21.19 -1.75
N PRO A 14 4.80 21.38 -2.79
CA PRO A 14 5.45 22.67 -3.07
C PRO A 14 4.44 23.80 -3.28
N ASP A 15 4.84 25.01 -2.94
CA ASP A 15 4.00 26.18 -3.12
C ASP A 15 3.67 26.42 -4.61
N GLY A 16 2.45 26.83 -4.87
CA GLY A 16 1.97 27.10 -6.23
C GLY A 16 1.69 25.85 -7.08
N VAL A 17 1.96 24.64 -6.56
CA VAL A 17 1.69 23.38 -7.28
C VAL A 17 0.28 22.89 -6.98
N VAL A 18 -0.48 22.63 -8.03
CA VAL A 18 -1.72 21.83 -7.98
C VAL A 18 -1.36 20.41 -8.40
N TYR A 19 -1.25 19.51 -7.42
CA TYR A 19 -0.84 18.12 -7.66
C TYR A 19 -2.06 17.23 -7.83
N LEU A 20 -2.25 16.68 -9.03
CA LEU A 20 -3.39 15.86 -9.41
C LEU A 20 -3.02 14.42 -9.76
N ASP A 21 -1.73 14.04 -9.67
CA ASP A 21 -1.23 12.73 -10.04
C ASP A 21 -0.97 11.82 -8.81
N GLY A 22 -1.84 11.92 -7.81
CA GLY A 22 -1.73 11.14 -6.58
C GLY A 22 -1.96 9.63 -6.75
N ASN A 23 -2.51 9.21 -7.89
CA ASN A 23 -2.65 7.80 -8.27
C ASN A 23 -1.32 7.18 -8.72
N SER A 24 -0.44 7.97 -9.32
CA SER A 24 0.89 7.53 -9.74
C SER A 24 1.88 7.54 -8.57
N LEU A 25 2.00 8.70 -7.91
CA LEU A 25 2.79 8.86 -6.69
C LEU A 25 2.07 9.80 -5.74
N GLY A 26 1.61 9.28 -4.61
CA GLY A 26 0.98 10.11 -3.57
C GLY A 26 1.93 11.17 -3.02
N PRO A 27 1.44 12.38 -2.68
CA PRO A 27 2.27 13.38 -2.04
C PRO A 27 2.73 12.89 -0.66
N LEU A 28 3.95 13.29 -0.26
CA LEU A 28 4.55 12.85 1.00
C LEU A 28 3.76 13.36 2.21
N PRO A 29 3.19 12.47 3.05
CA PRO A 29 2.60 12.91 4.33
C PRO A 29 3.69 13.46 5.26
N ARG A 30 3.45 14.59 5.90
CA ARG A 30 4.43 15.25 6.81
C ARG A 30 4.86 14.37 7.99
N ALA A 31 4.03 13.43 8.41
CA ALA A 31 4.35 12.50 9.48
C ALA A 31 5.30 11.36 9.05
N THR A 32 5.43 11.08 7.76
CA THR A 32 6.17 9.91 7.24
C THR A 32 7.66 9.95 7.56
N PRO A 33 8.41 11.06 7.38
CA PRO A 33 9.84 11.08 7.68
C PRO A 33 10.13 10.70 9.14
N LYS A 34 9.37 11.24 10.10
CA LYS A 34 9.51 10.91 11.52
C LYS A 34 9.20 9.44 11.80
N ARG A 35 8.17 8.88 11.15
CA ARG A 35 7.83 7.46 11.31
C ARG A 35 8.93 6.56 10.76
N LEU A 36 9.50 6.90 9.60
CA LEU A 36 10.62 6.16 9.01
C LEU A 36 11.88 6.22 9.89
N ALA A 37 12.26 7.39 10.37
CA ALA A 37 13.39 7.56 11.28
C ALA A 37 13.22 6.65 12.52
N ARG A 38 12.04 6.64 13.13
CA ARG A 38 11.74 5.76 14.25
C ARG A 38 11.89 4.27 13.88
N THR A 39 11.44 3.87 12.71
CA THR A 39 11.59 2.48 12.25
C THR A 39 13.06 2.10 12.10
N LEU A 40 13.88 3.01 11.56
CA LEU A 40 15.32 2.76 11.36
C LEU A 40 16.07 2.74 12.69
N ASP A 41 15.86 3.76 13.54
CA ASP A 41 16.68 3.97 14.73
C ASP A 41 16.24 3.07 15.89
N GLU A 42 14.94 2.99 16.18
CA GLU A 42 14.43 2.28 17.34
C GLU A 42 14.08 0.82 17.00
N GLU A 43 13.23 0.61 15.98
CA GLU A 43 12.70 -0.73 15.70
C GLU A 43 13.78 -1.63 15.10
N TRP A 44 14.46 -1.18 14.06
CA TRP A 44 15.55 -1.95 13.45
C TRP A 44 16.86 -1.80 14.23
N GLY A 45 17.33 -0.56 14.43
CA GLY A 45 18.66 -0.31 15.01
C GLY A 45 18.85 -0.83 16.44
N GLN A 46 17.80 -0.75 17.26
CA GLN A 46 17.89 -1.18 18.66
C GLN A 46 17.31 -2.57 18.92
N GLN A 47 16.24 -2.94 18.21
CA GLN A 47 15.54 -4.20 18.48
C GLN A 47 16.02 -5.34 17.56
N LEU A 48 16.69 -5.02 16.44
CA LEU A 48 17.20 -6.01 15.48
C LEU A 48 16.10 -7.01 15.07
N VAL A 49 16.38 -8.32 15.11
CA VAL A 49 15.39 -9.37 14.82
C VAL A 49 14.18 -9.34 15.77
N GLY A 50 14.35 -8.82 16.99
CA GLY A 50 13.25 -8.68 17.94
C GLY A 50 12.14 -7.75 17.50
N ALA A 51 12.40 -6.84 16.57
CA ALA A 51 11.41 -5.93 16.00
C ALA A 51 10.24 -6.65 15.32
N TRP A 52 10.45 -7.84 14.79
CA TRP A 52 9.38 -8.65 14.21
C TRP A 52 8.20 -8.84 15.17
N ASN A 53 8.50 -9.06 16.44
CA ASN A 53 7.49 -9.22 17.47
C ASN A 53 7.19 -7.90 18.19
N ALA A 54 8.22 -7.17 18.64
CA ALA A 54 8.05 -6.00 19.50
C ALA A 54 7.43 -4.80 18.77
N ALA A 55 7.77 -4.60 17.49
CA ALA A 55 7.16 -3.60 16.60
C ALA A 55 6.03 -4.18 15.74
N ASP A 56 5.75 -5.49 15.90
CA ASP A 56 4.69 -6.22 15.21
C ASP A 56 4.76 -6.09 13.67
N TRP A 57 5.96 -6.22 13.11
CA TRP A 57 6.14 -6.16 11.66
C TRP A 57 5.40 -7.27 10.93
N MET A 58 5.24 -8.45 11.54
CA MET A 58 4.47 -9.57 10.96
C MET A 58 3.00 -9.22 10.77
N GLY A 59 2.41 -8.47 11.70
CA GLY A 59 1.00 -8.08 11.63
C GLY A 59 0.72 -6.83 10.79
N LEU A 60 1.76 -6.09 10.35
CA LEU A 60 1.57 -4.83 9.60
C LEU A 60 0.75 -4.99 8.32
N PRO A 61 0.97 -6.01 7.46
CA PRO A 61 0.20 -6.18 6.22
C PRO A 61 -1.31 -6.24 6.46
N GLU A 62 -1.74 -7.03 7.44
CA GLU A 62 -3.17 -7.15 7.79
C GLU A 62 -3.70 -5.89 8.47
N LYS A 63 -2.96 -5.31 9.41
CA LYS A 63 -3.39 -4.09 10.12
C LYS A 63 -3.57 -2.90 9.18
N LEU A 64 -2.68 -2.75 8.22
CA LEU A 64 -2.80 -1.71 7.19
C LEU A 64 -3.93 -2.05 6.22
N GLY A 65 -4.05 -3.32 5.84
CA GLY A 65 -5.15 -3.82 5.04
C GLY A 65 -6.51 -3.54 5.67
N ASP A 66 -6.69 -3.80 6.95
CA ASP A 66 -7.93 -3.50 7.68
C ASP A 66 -8.28 -2.00 7.67
N ARG A 67 -7.29 -1.11 7.71
CA ARG A 67 -7.52 0.33 7.58
C ARG A 67 -8.01 0.73 6.19
N ILE A 68 -7.39 0.17 5.15
CA ILE A 68 -7.80 0.36 3.76
C ILE A 68 -9.18 -0.27 3.54
N GLY A 69 -9.42 -1.45 4.10
CA GLY A 69 -10.69 -2.16 4.03
C GLY A 69 -11.88 -1.32 4.46
N ARG A 70 -11.73 -0.44 5.46
CA ARG A 70 -12.79 0.48 5.88
C ARG A 70 -13.22 1.45 4.77
N LEU A 71 -12.28 1.87 3.91
CA LEU A 71 -12.59 2.74 2.77
C LEU A 71 -13.30 1.99 1.64
N LEU A 72 -13.07 0.68 1.57
CA LEU A 72 -13.63 -0.22 0.56
C LEU A 72 -14.90 -0.95 1.04
N ASN A 73 -15.35 -0.68 2.28
CA ASN A 73 -16.42 -1.43 2.93
C ASN A 73 -16.16 -2.95 2.98
N ALA A 74 -14.90 -3.34 3.09
CA ALA A 74 -14.49 -4.73 3.22
C ALA A 74 -14.39 -5.13 4.70
N PRO A 75 -14.87 -6.32 5.07
CA PRO A 75 -14.68 -6.87 6.42
C PRO A 75 -13.19 -6.99 6.79
N ARG A 76 -12.93 -7.09 8.11
CA ARG A 76 -11.58 -7.33 8.61
C ARG A 76 -10.99 -8.62 8.03
N GLY A 77 -9.68 -8.59 7.76
CA GLY A 77 -8.93 -9.73 7.21
C GLY A 77 -9.11 -9.96 5.70
N GLN A 78 -9.92 -9.16 5.01
CA GLN A 78 -10.14 -9.33 3.56
C GLN A 78 -9.24 -8.43 2.69
N VAL A 79 -8.49 -7.55 3.30
CA VAL A 79 -7.52 -6.70 2.59
C VAL A 79 -6.16 -6.90 3.23
N VAL A 80 -5.16 -7.12 2.42
CA VAL A 80 -3.77 -7.25 2.86
C VAL A 80 -2.89 -6.33 2.02
N VAL A 81 -1.97 -5.66 2.67
CA VAL A 81 -0.93 -4.88 1.99
C VAL A 81 0.27 -5.78 1.74
N GLY A 82 0.83 -5.72 0.57
CA GLY A 82 2.00 -6.53 0.24
C GLY A 82 2.91 -5.81 -0.73
N ASP A 83 3.71 -6.59 -1.43
CA ASP A 83 4.75 -6.16 -2.34
C ASP A 83 4.29 -5.22 -3.48
N THR A 84 4.99 -5.27 -4.59
CA THR A 84 4.66 -4.47 -5.77
C THR A 84 3.39 -4.95 -6.46
N LEU A 85 2.77 -4.07 -7.26
CA LEU A 85 1.59 -4.40 -8.05
C LEU A 85 1.80 -5.64 -8.92
N SER A 86 2.94 -5.74 -9.63
CA SER A 86 3.24 -6.87 -10.50
C SER A 86 3.22 -8.22 -9.75
N ILE A 87 3.79 -8.29 -8.54
CA ILE A 87 3.73 -9.49 -7.70
C ILE A 87 2.28 -9.80 -7.32
N LYS A 88 1.49 -8.78 -6.97
CA LYS A 88 0.09 -8.98 -6.57
C LYS A 88 -0.80 -9.39 -7.73
N VAL A 89 -0.59 -8.84 -8.92
CA VAL A 89 -1.27 -9.27 -10.16
C VAL A 89 -0.94 -10.74 -10.45
N HIS A 90 0.33 -11.12 -10.40
CA HIS A 90 0.74 -12.51 -10.58
C HIS A 90 0.06 -13.46 -9.57
N GLN A 91 0.07 -13.10 -8.29
CA GLN A 91 -0.57 -13.90 -7.23
C GLN A 91 -2.08 -14.03 -7.45
N ALA A 92 -2.76 -12.93 -7.81
CA ALA A 92 -4.19 -12.94 -8.08
C ALA A 92 -4.55 -13.79 -9.31
N LEU A 93 -3.76 -13.70 -10.39
CA LEU A 93 -3.92 -14.51 -11.59
C LEU A 93 -3.70 -16.00 -11.31
N ALA A 94 -2.62 -16.33 -10.59
CA ALA A 94 -2.34 -17.71 -10.20
C ALA A 94 -3.50 -18.30 -9.39
N ALA A 95 -3.98 -17.59 -8.38
CA ALA A 95 -5.12 -18.02 -7.57
C ALA A 95 -6.40 -18.17 -8.41
N ALA A 96 -6.68 -17.25 -9.34
CA ALA A 96 -7.85 -17.33 -10.21
C ALA A 96 -7.79 -18.52 -11.15
N LEU A 97 -6.62 -18.83 -11.72
CA LEU A 97 -6.40 -19.98 -12.59
C LEU A 97 -6.51 -21.32 -11.83
N GLU A 98 -6.09 -21.32 -10.56
CA GLU A 98 -6.21 -22.51 -9.70
C GLU A 98 -7.66 -22.74 -9.26
N ALA A 99 -8.39 -21.69 -8.95
CA ALA A 99 -9.79 -21.75 -8.52
C ALA A 99 -10.80 -21.99 -9.66
N SER A 100 -10.37 -22.02 -10.92
CA SER A 100 -11.25 -22.13 -12.09
C SER A 100 -10.67 -23.04 -13.17
N ASP A 101 -11.56 -23.70 -13.91
CA ASP A 101 -11.19 -24.47 -15.11
C ASP A 101 -10.83 -23.58 -16.31
N ARG A 102 -11.03 -22.25 -16.21
CA ARG A 102 -10.66 -21.31 -17.24
C ARG A 102 -9.15 -21.14 -17.32
N LYS A 103 -8.58 -21.26 -18.51
CA LYS A 103 -7.13 -21.21 -18.75
C LYS A 103 -6.71 -20.06 -19.66
N ILE A 104 -7.65 -19.17 -20.01
CA ILE A 104 -7.39 -18.03 -20.90
C ILE A 104 -7.38 -16.77 -20.05
N ILE A 105 -6.29 -16.01 -20.13
CA ILE A 105 -6.14 -14.69 -19.55
C ILE A 105 -6.35 -13.68 -20.67
N LEU A 106 -7.30 -12.76 -20.49
CA LEU A 106 -7.55 -11.67 -21.41
C LEU A 106 -6.89 -10.40 -20.88
N THR A 107 -6.06 -9.77 -21.69
CA THR A 107 -5.42 -8.48 -21.41
C THR A 107 -5.41 -7.61 -22.65
N ASP A 108 -5.04 -6.36 -22.54
CA ASP A 108 -4.84 -5.44 -23.65
C ASP A 108 -3.45 -4.77 -23.57
N HIS A 109 -3.02 -4.19 -24.69
CA HIS A 109 -1.73 -3.51 -24.78
C HIS A 109 -1.70 -2.12 -24.14
N GLY A 110 -2.83 -1.61 -23.66
CA GLY A 110 -2.93 -0.35 -22.94
C GLY A 110 -2.60 -0.44 -21.47
N ASN A 111 -2.43 -1.65 -20.94
CA ASN A 111 -2.01 -1.86 -19.55
C ASN A 111 -0.55 -1.44 -19.33
N PHE A 112 -0.22 -1.19 -18.06
CA PHE A 112 1.14 -0.84 -17.69
C PHE A 112 2.10 -2.00 -18.05
N PRO A 113 3.30 -1.72 -18.63
CA PRO A 113 4.16 -2.77 -19.17
C PRO A 113 4.48 -3.91 -18.19
N SER A 114 4.72 -3.60 -16.91
CA SER A 114 5.02 -4.63 -15.90
C SER A 114 3.84 -5.55 -15.55
N ASP A 115 2.64 -5.22 -15.99
CA ASP A 115 1.44 -6.02 -15.73
C ASP A 115 1.14 -6.99 -16.89
N VAL A 116 1.87 -6.83 -18.00
CA VAL A 116 1.74 -7.65 -19.22
C VAL A 116 2.84 -8.71 -19.32
N TYR A 117 3.98 -8.49 -18.64
CA TYR A 117 5.06 -9.49 -18.58
C TYR A 117 4.76 -10.58 -17.50
#